data_420e46ceb8ec3b2d789404a35ebfdbf9
#
_entry.id   420e46ceb8ec3b2d789404a35ebfdbf9
#
_cell.length_a   1.000
_cell.length_b   1.000
_cell.length_c   1.000
_cell.angle_alpha   90.00
_cell.angle_beta   90.00
_cell.angle_gamma   90.00
#
_symmetry.space_group_name_H-M   'P 1'
#
loop_
_entity.id
_entity.type
_entity.pdbx_description
1 polymer ?
#
loop_
_entity_poly.entity_id
_entity_poly.type
_entity_poly.pdbx_seq_one_letter_code
_entity_poly.pdbx_strand_id
1 'polypeptide(L)'
;MPELLIENEGRVLRVNGQRFHAIWLRDNVQDGQRPAALATLPANLGLSAAVLRGDSLEITFAPEDKTAVFALQWLKDHAYDTPQERSEGHIPANCTPWGAGFASAVPAAPLPALLAYEATKYSWLDAIRSFGFAKVTELVDREAAFRDVVALFAPLCELQQDQAMSSHGQHPATAAPYREPVPSLKLLTNLNPSLGGEIILVDGFACALRLMQEDPEGFTALTAHSNRFADTSRQGEALHSRRQIIELLPEGTLQTIRFNPRFAAPVTDVLFDRMETYYRAYRRFAELVDSPEMQITLPLAAGEALLLDNTRVLQGRKSSESENACQFQSCFAQKDRLLSALAALEASL
;
A
#
# COMPACT_ATOMS: atom_id res chain seq x y z
N MET A 1 19.42 -38.17 -0.02
CA MET A 1 20.39 -37.08 -0.16
C MET A 1 19.67 -35.95 -0.90
N PRO A 2 19.92 -34.69 -0.59
CA PRO A 2 19.37 -33.62 -1.39
C PRO A 2 19.83 -33.76 -2.85
N GLU A 3 18.90 -33.65 -3.77
CA GLU A 3 19.18 -33.70 -5.23
C GLU A 3 19.90 -32.42 -5.63
N LEU A 4 21.10 -32.56 -6.18
CA LEU A 4 21.92 -31.43 -6.65
C LEU A 4 22.36 -31.70 -8.09
N LEU A 5 21.92 -30.84 -9.04
CA LEU A 5 22.24 -30.96 -10.46
C LEU A 5 22.58 -29.59 -11.05
N ILE A 6 23.63 -29.55 -11.88
CA ILE A 6 23.95 -28.40 -12.71
C ILE A 6 23.39 -28.70 -14.13
N GLU A 7 22.53 -27.85 -14.63
CA GLU A 7 21.81 -27.99 -15.88
C GLU A 7 22.16 -26.85 -16.86
N ASN A 8 21.74 -26.99 -18.12
CA ASN A 8 21.84 -25.97 -19.16
C ASN A 8 23.27 -25.40 -19.30
N GLU A 9 24.26 -26.28 -19.42
CA GLU A 9 25.68 -25.87 -19.59
C GLU A 9 26.19 -24.96 -18.45
N GLY A 10 25.75 -25.25 -17.23
CA GLY A 10 26.14 -24.48 -16.04
C GLY A 10 25.24 -23.27 -15.74
N ARG A 11 24.23 -22.95 -16.53
CA ARG A 11 23.38 -21.77 -16.33
C ARG A 11 22.32 -21.92 -15.26
N VAL A 12 22.00 -23.14 -14.89
CA VAL A 12 20.95 -23.46 -13.91
C VAL A 12 21.47 -24.47 -12.89
N LEU A 13 21.16 -24.22 -11.63
CA LEU A 13 21.38 -25.16 -10.54
C LEU A 13 20.00 -25.65 -10.05
N ARG A 14 19.84 -26.98 -9.93
CA ARG A 14 18.70 -27.59 -9.28
C ARG A 14 19.11 -28.08 -7.89
N VAL A 15 18.37 -27.67 -6.87
CA VAL A 15 18.55 -28.08 -5.48
C VAL A 15 17.21 -28.47 -4.92
N ASN A 16 17.06 -29.73 -4.48
CA ASN A 16 15.81 -30.22 -3.89
C ASN A 16 14.56 -29.96 -4.76
N GLY A 17 14.70 -30.09 -6.07
CA GLY A 17 13.62 -29.85 -7.03
C GLY A 17 13.43 -28.38 -7.45
N GLN A 18 14.02 -27.40 -6.75
CA GLN A 18 13.96 -25.96 -7.07
C GLN A 18 15.13 -25.55 -7.99
N ARG A 19 14.86 -24.70 -8.96
CA ARG A 19 15.86 -24.24 -9.94
C ARG A 19 16.27 -22.79 -9.68
N PHE A 20 17.58 -22.54 -9.79
CA PHE A 20 18.17 -21.22 -9.61
C PHE A 20 19.11 -20.92 -10.79
N HIS A 21 18.98 -19.74 -11.39
CA HIS A 21 19.89 -19.31 -12.44
C HIS A 21 21.26 -18.89 -11.88
N ALA A 22 22.34 -19.24 -12.59
CA ALA A 22 23.71 -18.88 -12.19
C ALA A 22 23.86 -17.35 -11.99
N ILE A 23 23.27 -16.55 -12.87
CA ILE A 23 23.32 -15.09 -12.78
C ILE A 23 22.60 -14.57 -11.52
N TRP A 24 21.45 -15.18 -11.16
CA TRP A 24 20.72 -14.82 -9.95
C TRP A 24 21.54 -15.17 -8.69
N LEU A 25 22.13 -16.37 -8.65
CA LEU A 25 23.00 -16.78 -7.54
C LEU A 25 24.20 -15.83 -7.41
N ARG A 26 24.83 -15.48 -8.54
CA ARG A 26 25.99 -14.59 -8.53
C ARG A 26 25.67 -13.16 -8.09
N ASP A 27 24.50 -12.65 -8.45
CA ASP A 27 24.02 -11.33 -8.00
C ASP A 27 23.66 -11.31 -6.51
N ASN A 28 23.27 -12.46 -5.93
CA ASN A 28 22.81 -12.56 -4.55
C ASN A 28 23.82 -13.19 -3.59
N VAL A 29 25.12 -13.17 -3.92
CA VAL A 29 26.20 -13.61 -3.02
C VAL A 29 26.21 -12.71 -1.78
N GLN A 30 26.26 -13.32 -0.58
CA GLN A 30 26.05 -12.64 0.70
C GLN A 30 27.33 -12.21 1.44
N ASP A 31 28.47 -12.77 1.09
CA ASP A 31 29.75 -12.63 1.80
C ASP A 31 30.59 -11.41 1.38
N GLY A 32 29.97 -10.34 0.91
CA GLY A 32 30.66 -9.12 0.42
C GLY A 32 31.24 -9.26 -0.98
N GLN A 33 31.11 -10.41 -1.63
CA GLN A 33 31.55 -10.65 -3.01
C GLN A 33 30.49 -10.34 -4.07
N ARG A 34 29.38 -9.71 -3.67
CA ARG A 34 28.37 -9.26 -4.61
C ARG A 34 28.99 -8.34 -5.66
N PRO A 35 28.66 -8.47 -6.96
CA PRO A 35 29.22 -7.60 -7.99
C PRO A 35 28.76 -6.16 -7.76
N ALA A 36 29.67 -5.20 -7.97
CA ALA A 36 29.36 -3.78 -7.85
C ALA A 36 28.31 -3.33 -8.88
N ALA A 37 28.25 -3.98 -10.04
CA ALA A 37 27.22 -3.79 -11.05
C ALA A 37 27.01 -5.08 -11.86
N LEU A 38 25.78 -5.38 -12.24
CA LEU A 38 25.44 -6.52 -13.11
C LEU A 38 26.14 -6.47 -14.47
N ALA A 39 26.37 -5.26 -14.99
CA ALA A 39 27.09 -5.04 -16.26
C ALA A 39 28.55 -5.54 -16.25
N THR A 40 29.12 -5.78 -15.09
CA THR A 40 30.52 -6.31 -14.97
C THR A 40 30.59 -7.83 -15.01
N LEU A 41 29.42 -8.52 -14.95
CA LEU A 41 29.39 -9.96 -15.03
C LEU A 41 29.66 -10.47 -16.44
N PRO A 42 30.39 -11.58 -16.60
CA PRO A 42 30.61 -12.20 -17.89
C PRO A 42 29.30 -12.59 -18.58
N ALA A 43 29.14 -12.32 -19.86
CA ALA A 43 27.97 -12.70 -20.65
C ALA A 43 27.73 -14.23 -20.70
N ASN A 44 28.81 -15.00 -20.55
CA ASN A 44 28.80 -16.47 -20.51
C ASN A 44 28.87 -17.02 -19.08
N LEU A 45 28.43 -16.24 -18.07
CA LEU A 45 28.42 -16.66 -16.68
C LEU A 45 27.66 -17.97 -16.50
N GLY A 46 28.25 -18.90 -15.81
CA GLY A 46 27.70 -20.21 -15.47
C GLY A 46 28.30 -20.74 -14.17
N LEU A 47 27.96 -21.98 -13.84
CA LEU A 47 28.47 -22.72 -12.69
C LEU A 47 29.43 -23.80 -13.19
N SER A 48 30.62 -23.85 -12.64
CA SER A 48 31.60 -24.95 -12.88
C SER A 48 31.48 -26.06 -11.86
N ALA A 49 31.06 -25.73 -10.63
CA ALA A 49 30.87 -26.71 -9.55
C ALA A 49 29.83 -26.28 -8.55
N ALA A 50 29.18 -27.24 -7.91
CA ALA A 50 28.32 -27.04 -6.76
C ALA A 50 28.49 -28.22 -5.81
N VAL A 51 28.79 -27.96 -4.52
CA VAL A 51 29.08 -28.97 -3.52
C VAL A 51 28.28 -28.71 -2.26
N LEU A 52 27.57 -29.72 -1.78
CA LEU A 52 26.83 -29.64 -0.53
C LEU A 52 27.78 -29.86 0.66
N ARG A 53 27.71 -28.97 1.65
CA ARG A 53 28.48 -29.04 2.89
C ARG A 53 27.56 -28.83 4.09
N GLY A 54 26.98 -29.92 4.60
CA GLY A 54 25.98 -29.86 5.67
C GLY A 54 24.73 -29.07 5.20
N ASP A 55 24.40 -27.99 5.89
CA ASP A 55 23.26 -27.11 5.58
C ASP A 55 23.64 -25.97 4.64
N SER A 56 24.80 -26.01 4.02
CA SER A 56 25.28 -24.98 3.10
C SER A 56 25.67 -25.58 1.74
N LEU A 57 25.54 -24.77 0.72
CA LEU A 57 25.89 -25.08 -0.65
C LEU A 57 27.02 -24.17 -1.10
N GLU A 58 28.16 -24.78 -1.44
CA GLU A 58 29.33 -24.13 -2.01
C GLU A 58 29.23 -24.17 -3.54
N ILE A 59 29.27 -23.01 -4.21
CA ILE A 59 29.09 -22.87 -5.65
C ILE A 59 30.30 -22.17 -6.25
N THR A 60 30.86 -22.71 -7.34
CA THR A 60 31.94 -22.06 -8.11
C THR A 60 31.40 -21.54 -9.42
N PHE A 61 31.62 -20.24 -9.70
CA PHE A 61 31.17 -19.55 -10.91
C PHE A 61 32.28 -19.54 -11.98
N ALA A 62 31.87 -19.83 -13.22
CA ALA A 62 32.75 -19.73 -14.41
C ALA A 62 32.28 -18.56 -15.30
N PRO A 63 33.16 -17.85 -16.01
CA PRO A 63 34.62 -18.06 -16.04
C PRO A 63 35.40 -17.35 -14.91
N GLU A 64 34.71 -16.76 -13.92
CA GLU A 64 35.34 -15.95 -12.88
C GLU A 64 36.22 -16.77 -11.89
N ASP A 65 35.99 -18.07 -11.81
CA ASP A 65 36.58 -18.99 -10.82
C ASP A 65 36.38 -18.54 -9.36
N LYS A 66 35.25 -17.87 -9.11
CA LYS A 66 34.86 -17.40 -7.79
C LYS A 66 33.95 -18.39 -7.12
N THR A 67 34.17 -18.62 -5.82
CA THR A 67 33.32 -19.51 -5.01
C THR A 67 32.52 -18.71 -3.99
N ALA A 68 31.25 -19.06 -3.82
CA ALA A 68 30.36 -18.49 -2.83
C ALA A 68 29.59 -19.58 -2.08
N VAL A 69 29.18 -19.27 -0.85
CA VAL A 69 28.45 -20.19 0.01
C VAL A 69 27.04 -19.64 0.28
N PHE A 70 26.03 -20.51 0.10
CA PHE A 70 24.64 -20.22 0.37
C PHE A 70 24.09 -21.17 1.42
N ALA A 71 23.37 -20.66 2.42
CA ALA A 71 22.61 -21.50 3.32
C ALA A 71 21.43 -22.13 2.55
N LEU A 72 21.17 -23.43 2.72
CA LEU A 72 20.06 -24.12 2.05
C LEU A 72 18.70 -23.54 2.45
N GLN A 73 18.56 -23.11 3.71
CA GLN A 73 17.35 -22.45 4.17
C GLN A 73 17.13 -21.13 3.44
N TRP A 74 18.18 -20.33 3.27
CA TRP A 74 18.10 -19.07 2.53
C TRP A 74 17.65 -19.27 1.07
N LEU A 75 18.22 -20.29 0.39
CA LEU A 75 17.78 -20.65 -0.97
C LEU A 75 16.30 -21.06 -1.01
N LYS A 76 15.84 -21.84 -0.03
CA LYS A 76 14.45 -22.23 0.09
C LYS A 76 13.52 -21.03 0.29
N ASP A 77 13.89 -20.09 1.14
CA ASP A 77 13.11 -18.89 1.46
C ASP A 77 13.05 -17.90 0.30
N HIS A 78 14.01 -17.99 -0.64
CA HIS A 78 14.10 -17.12 -1.82
C HIS A 78 13.87 -17.88 -3.14
N ALA A 79 13.26 -19.07 -3.09
CA ALA A 79 12.95 -19.82 -4.29
C ALA A 79 11.89 -19.13 -5.14
N TYR A 80 12.15 -19.02 -6.44
CA TYR A 80 11.28 -18.38 -7.42
C TYR A 80 10.84 -19.29 -8.57
N ASP A 81 11.21 -20.58 -8.50
CA ASP A 81 10.81 -21.61 -9.48
C ASP A 81 9.41 -22.19 -9.20
N THR A 82 8.51 -21.34 -8.74
CA THR A 82 7.08 -21.65 -8.60
C THR A 82 6.32 -20.87 -9.65
N PRO A 83 5.41 -21.52 -10.41
CA PRO A 83 4.53 -20.80 -11.31
C PRO A 83 3.71 -19.77 -10.51
N GLN A 84 3.99 -18.50 -10.70
CA GLN A 84 3.09 -17.45 -10.23
C GLN A 84 2.03 -17.26 -11.33
N GLU A 85 0.85 -17.80 -11.14
CA GLU A 85 -0.29 -17.42 -11.95
C GLU A 85 -0.62 -15.97 -11.65
N ARG A 86 -0.56 -15.12 -12.69
CA ARG A 86 -1.06 -13.75 -12.60
C ARG A 86 -2.55 -13.82 -12.31
N SER A 87 -2.96 -13.49 -11.13
CA SER A 87 -4.36 -13.37 -10.73
C SER A 87 -4.69 -11.90 -10.50
N GLU A 88 -5.48 -11.32 -11.39
CA GLU A 88 -5.92 -9.92 -11.25
C GLU A 88 -6.81 -9.77 -10.01
N GLY A 89 -6.63 -8.67 -9.28
CA GLY A 89 -7.38 -8.39 -8.07
C GLY A 89 -6.94 -9.19 -6.83
N HIS A 90 -5.75 -9.77 -6.85
CA HIS A 90 -5.18 -10.36 -5.64
C HIS A 90 -5.04 -9.30 -4.54
N ILE A 91 -5.32 -9.70 -3.31
CA ILE A 91 -5.14 -8.83 -2.14
C ILE A 91 -3.75 -9.08 -1.57
N PRO A 92 -3.02 -8.04 -1.14
CA PRO A 92 -1.77 -8.23 -0.38
C PRO A 92 -2.00 -9.16 0.82
N ALA A 93 -1.07 -10.09 1.07
CA ALA A 93 -1.21 -11.16 2.07
C ALA A 93 -1.59 -10.66 3.49
N ASN A 94 -1.15 -9.44 3.84
CA ASN A 94 -1.40 -8.83 5.15
C ASN A 94 -2.57 -7.83 5.13
N CYS A 95 -3.44 -7.87 4.11
CA CYS A 95 -4.60 -7.00 4.01
C CYS A 95 -5.89 -7.81 4.17
N THR A 96 -6.83 -7.28 4.93
CA THR A 96 -8.16 -7.86 5.10
C THR A 96 -9.20 -6.84 4.62
N PRO A 97 -9.90 -7.09 3.51
CA PRO A 97 -10.96 -6.22 3.04
C PRO A 97 -12.15 -6.21 4.00
N TRP A 98 -12.83 -5.07 4.05
CA TRP A 98 -13.96 -4.90 4.95
C TRP A 98 -15.09 -4.10 4.30
N GLY A 99 -16.29 -4.22 4.88
CA GLY A 99 -17.50 -3.46 4.55
C GLY A 99 -18.20 -3.00 5.83
N ALA A 100 -19.49 -2.68 5.76
CA ALA A 100 -20.28 -2.10 6.86
C ALA A 100 -20.20 -2.89 8.18
N GLY A 101 -20.07 -4.21 8.12
CA GLY A 101 -19.96 -5.07 9.31
C GLY A 101 -18.72 -4.79 10.18
N PHE A 102 -17.71 -4.08 9.65
CA PHE A 102 -16.50 -3.73 10.39
C PHE A 102 -16.68 -2.58 11.40
N ALA A 103 -17.83 -1.89 11.37
CA ALA A 103 -18.10 -0.74 12.25
C ALA A 103 -17.95 -1.04 13.76
N SER A 104 -18.17 -2.29 14.19
CA SER A 104 -18.02 -2.73 15.60
C SER A 104 -16.58 -3.12 15.98
N ALA A 105 -15.66 -3.24 15.02
CA ALA A 105 -14.30 -3.75 15.21
C ALA A 105 -13.20 -2.70 14.85
N VAL A 106 -13.54 -1.41 14.96
CA VAL A 106 -12.62 -0.31 14.62
C VAL A 106 -11.38 -0.36 15.51
N PRO A 107 -10.17 -0.48 14.94
CA PRO A 107 -8.94 -0.49 15.71
C PRO A 107 -8.71 0.87 16.40
N ALA A 108 -8.50 0.86 17.71
CA ALA A 108 -8.23 2.08 18.47
C ALA A 108 -7.26 1.79 19.62
N ALA A 109 -6.40 2.77 19.93
CA ALA A 109 -5.51 2.69 21.07
C ALA A 109 -5.26 4.10 21.68
N PRO A 110 -5.14 4.21 23.01
CA PRO A 110 -4.79 5.47 23.66
C PRO A 110 -3.31 5.81 23.42
N LEU A 111 -3.01 7.09 23.16
CA LEU A 111 -1.64 7.55 22.88
C LEU A 111 -0.65 7.15 24.00
N PRO A 112 -0.98 7.29 25.31
CA PRO A 112 -0.07 6.86 26.36
C PRO A 112 0.31 5.39 26.30
N ALA A 113 -0.63 4.49 25.90
CA ALA A 113 -0.35 3.07 25.75
C ALA A 113 0.54 2.78 24.52
N LEU A 114 0.34 3.51 23.42
CA LEU A 114 1.18 3.42 22.21
C LEU A 114 2.62 3.86 22.48
N LEU A 115 2.83 4.79 23.39
CA LEU A 115 4.15 5.27 23.80
C LEU A 115 4.83 4.33 24.80
N ALA A 116 4.05 3.68 25.68
CA ALA A 116 4.57 2.87 26.78
C ALA A 116 4.81 1.40 26.42
N TYR A 117 4.04 0.82 25.48
CA TYR A 117 4.03 -0.60 25.22
C TYR A 117 4.24 -0.93 23.72
N GLU A 118 5.37 -1.56 23.40
CA GLU A 118 5.71 -1.96 22.02
C GLU A 118 4.68 -2.92 21.40
N ALA A 119 4.13 -3.84 22.17
CA ALA A 119 3.08 -4.76 21.71
C ALA A 119 1.80 -4.01 21.29
N THR A 120 1.41 -2.97 22.04
CA THR A 120 0.25 -2.12 21.69
C THR A 120 0.54 -1.32 20.42
N LYS A 121 1.75 -0.74 20.34
CA LYS A 121 2.21 -0.02 19.14
C LYS A 121 2.26 -0.92 17.92
N TYR A 122 2.80 -2.12 18.05
CA TYR A 122 2.83 -3.14 17.00
C TYR A 122 1.41 -3.43 16.50
N SER A 123 0.50 -3.80 17.41
CA SER A 123 -0.89 -4.14 17.05
C SER A 123 -1.62 -2.98 16.36
N TRP A 124 -1.34 -1.74 16.76
CA TRP A 124 -1.93 -0.54 16.15
C TRP A 124 -1.37 -0.28 14.74
N LEU A 125 -0.05 -0.39 14.53
CA LEU A 125 0.58 -0.25 13.21
C LEU A 125 0.14 -1.38 12.27
N ASP A 126 0.04 -2.61 12.78
CA ASP A 126 -0.44 -3.76 12.02
C ASP A 126 -1.91 -3.62 11.61
N ALA A 127 -2.74 -3.02 12.44
CA ALA A 127 -4.13 -2.71 12.08
C ALA A 127 -4.22 -1.75 10.88
N ILE A 128 -3.30 -0.77 10.77
CA ILE A 128 -3.25 0.13 9.61
C ILE A 128 -2.80 -0.63 8.36
N ARG A 129 -1.83 -1.54 8.47
CA ARG A 129 -1.43 -2.43 7.38
C ARG A 129 -2.59 -3.33 6.94
N SER A 130 -3.27 -3.95 7.91
CA SER A 130 -4.29 -4.96 7.66
C SER A 130 -5.62 -4.38 7.19
N PHE A 131 -6.10 -3.31 7.81
CA PHE A 131 -7.42 -2.73 7.56
C PHE A 131 -7.37 -1.37 6.86
N GLY A 132 -6.21 -0.77 6.75
CA GLY A 132 -5.99 0.53 6.12
C GLY A 132 -6.24 1.73 7.03
N PHE A 133 -6.62 1.55 8.30
CA PHE A 133 -6.79 2.65 9.24
C PHE A 133 -6.77 2.20 10.70
N ALA A 134 -6.46 3.14 11.60
CA ALA A 134 -6.66 2.97 13.04
C ALA A 134 -6.83 4.32 13.73
N LYS A 135 -7.54 4.32 14.87
CA LYS A 135 -7.82 5.49 15.70
C LYS A 135 -6.81 5.59 16.85
N VAL A 136 -6.42 6.83 17.18
CA VAL A 136 -5.70 7.17 18.41
C VAL A 136 -6.63 7.97 19.30
N THR A 137 -6.66 7.64 20.58
CA THR A 137 -7.46 8.32 21.60
C THR A 137 -6.57 8.97 22.66
N GLU A 138 -7.15 9.75 23.54
CA GLU A 138 -6.46 10.41 24.66
C GLU A 138 -5.32 11.36 24.21
N LEU A 139 -5.54 12.08 23.12
CA LEU A 139 -4.67 13.17 22.70
C LEU A 139 -4.95 14.40 23.56
N VAL A 140 -3.99 14.81 24.38
CA VAL A 140 -4.13 15.93 25.31
C VAL A 140 -3.90 17.26 24.62
N ASP A 141 -2.84 17.37 23.85
CA ASP A 141 -2.46 18.58 23.12
C ASP A 141 -2.87 18.46 21.65
N ARG A 142 -3.79 19.31 21.22
CA ARG A 142 -4.31 19.30 19.83
C ARG A 142 -3.31 19.82 18.83
N GLU A 143 -2.49 20.80 19.21
CA GLU A 143 -1.46 21.36 18.32
C GLU A 143 -0.31 20.36 18.11
N ALA A 144 0.02 19.59 19.16
CA ALA A 144 1.01 18.53 19.12
C ALA A 144 0.48 17.21 18.51
N ALA A 145 -0.85 17.01 18.45
CA ALA A 145 -1.47 15.74 18.08
C ALA A 145 -0.90 15.11 16.80
N PHE A 146 -0.71 15.90 15.75
CA PHE A 146 -0.13 15.40 14.49
C PHE A 146 1.31 14.93 14.69
N ARG A 147 2.11 15.72 15.38
CA ARG A 147 3.52 15.41 15.65
C ARG A 147 3.64 14.16 16.52
N ASP A 148 2.82 14.06 17.57
CA ASP A 148 2.87 12.96 18.52
C ASP A 148 2.46 11.62 17.89
N VAL A 149 1.40 11.61 17.06
CA VAL A 149 0.97 10.41 16.34
C VAL A 149 1.99 10.01 15.26
N VAL A 150 2.51 10.97 14.49
CA VAL A 150 3.51 10.67 13.46
C VAL A 150 4.84 10.22 14.07
N ALA A 151 5.22 10.74 15.24
CA ALA A 151 6.42 10.32 15.97
C ALA A 151 6.41 8.82 16.37
N LEU A 152 5.24 8.18 16.41
CA LEU A 152 5.15 6.72 16.65
C LEU A 152 5.86 5.89 15.58
N PHE A 153 5.98 6.40 14.36
CA PHE A 153 6.58 5.66 13.22
C PHE A 153 7.54 6.49 12.36
N ALA A 154 7.55 7.82 12.49
CA ALA A 154 8.37 8.71 11.65
C ALA A 154 8.89 9.93 12.43
N PRO A 155 9.95 9.80 13.26
CA PRO A 155 10.38 10.84 14.21
C PRO A 155 10.88 12.15 13.56
N LEU A 156 11.11 12.19 12.26
CA LEU A 156 11.63 13.35 11.51
C LEU A 156 10.85 13.63 10.22
N CYS A 157 9.54 13.38 10.20
CA CYS A 157 8.75 13.60 8.99
C CYS A 157 8.28 15.05 8.89
N GLU A 158 8.50 15.69 7.74
CA GLU A 158 7.82 16.92 7.39
C GLU A 158 6.34 16.64 7.14
N LEU A 159 5.49 17.16 8.01
CA LEU A 159 4.04 17.08 7.86
C LEU A 159 3.59 18.06 6.79
N GLN A 160 3.03 17.56 5.71
CA GLN A 160 2.37 18.39 4.72
C GLN A 160 0.94 18.65 5.18
N GLN A 161 0.64 19.90 5.57
CA GLN A 161 -0.74 20.27 5.92
C GLN A 161 -1.65 20.12 4.70
N ASP A 162 -2.78 19.45 4.89
CA ASP A 162 -3.84 19.39 3.91
C ASP A 162 -4.75 20.62 4.08
N GLN A 163 -4.49 21.64 3.28
CA GLN A 163 -5.31 22.88 3.27
C GLN A 163 -6.66 22.68 2.54
N ALA A 164 -6.87 21.51 1.93
CA ALA A 164 -8.04 21.26 1.08
C ALA A 164 -9.27 20.72 1.84
N MET A 165 -9.25 20.68 3.16
CA MET A 165 -10.42 20.33 3.98
C MET A 165 -11.46 21.45 3.98
N SER A 166 -11.91 21.85 2.80
CA SER A 166 -13.11 22.65 2.68
C SER A 166 -14.36 21.80 2.91
N SER A 167 -15.39 22.42 3.42
CA SER A 167 -16.71 21.95 3.83
C SER A 167 -17.52 21.10 2.82
N HIS A 168 -16.96 20.64 1.72
CA HIS A 168 -17.71 20.19 0.55
C HIS A 168 -17.56 18.71 0.16
N GLY A 169 -16.87 17.89 0.93
CA GLY A 169 -16.66 16.47 0.59
C GLY A 169 -17.59 15.54 1.36
N GLN A 170 -18.84 15.35 0.91
CA GLN A 170 -19.74 14.36 1.51
C GLN A 170 -19.40 12.93 1.08
N HIS A 171 -18.98 12.74 -0.16
CA HIS A 171 -18.70 11.42 -0.73
C HIS A 171 -17.30 10.92 -0.38
N PRO A 172 -17.16 9.61 -0.05
CA PRO A 172 -15.85 9.01 0.20
C PRO A 172 -14.94 9.09 -1.03
N ALA A 173 -13.71 9.55 -0.82
CA ALA A 173 -12.76 9.77 -1.90
C ALA A 173 -11.30 9.70 -1.42
N THR A 174 -10.36 9.45 -2.34
CA THR A 174 -8.92 9.61 -2.13
C THR A 174 -8.58 11.08 -1.93
N ALA A 175 -7.84 11.41 -0.89
CA ALA A 175 -7.38 12.78 -0.68
C ALA A 175 -6.24 13.14 -1.64
N ALA A 176 -6.26 14.38 -2.16
CA ALA A 176 -5.25 14.95 -3.05
C ALA A 176 -4.85 14.02 -4.23
N PRO A 177 -5.81 13.50 -5.02
CA PRO A 177 -5.54 12.53 -6.09
C PRO A 177 -4.71 13.13 -7.23
N TYR A 178 -4.65 14.45 -7.31
CA TYR A 178 -3.90 15.23 -8.30
C TYR A 178 -2.40 15.34 -8.00
N ARG A 179 -1.95 14.85 -6.84
CA ARG A 179 -0.51 14.80 -6.48
C ARG A 179 0.16 13.56 -7.04
N GLU A 180 1.46 13.70 -7.37
CA GLU A 180 2.29 12.60 -7.84
C GLU A 180 3.63 12.60 -7.07
N PRO A 181 3.90 11.60 -6.22
CA PRO A 181 2.97 10.53 -5.84
C PRO A 181 1.76 11.02 -5.02
N VAL A 182 0.66 10.26 -5.06
CA VAL A 182 -0.45 10.52 -4.14
C VAL A 182 0.02 10.34 -2.71
N PRO A 183 -0.37 11.23 -1.76
CA PRO A 183 0.00 11.05 -0.36
C PRO A 183 -0.50 9.70 0.18
N SER A 184 0.39 8.92 0.76
CA SER A 184 0.07 7.53 1.10
C SER A 184 -0.63 7.37 2.44
N LEU A 185 -0.34 8.22 3.42
CA LEU A 185 -1.06 8.27 4.69
C LEU A 185 -1.72 9.63 4.90
N LYS A 186 -2.91 9.62 5.51
CA LYS A 186 -3.62 10.81 5.95
C LYS A 186 -3.97 10.69 7.43
N LEU A 187 -3.62 11.70 8.20
CA LEU A 187 -3.99 11.84 9.61
C LEU A 187 -5.03 12.94 9.75
N LEU A 188 -6.13 12.64 10.43
CA LEU A 188 -7.27 13.53 10.67
C LEU A 188 -7.44 13.74 12.16
N THR A 189 -7.71 14.97 12.60
CA THR A 189 -8.14 15.28 13.96
C THR A 189 -9.36 16.20 13.94
N ASN A 190 -10.19 16.11 14.98
CA ASN A 190 -11.29 17.04 15.19
C ASN A 190 -10.85 18.20 16.09
N LEU A 191 -10.93 19.41 15.57
CA LEU A 191 -10.56 20.62 16.32
C LEU A 191 -11.67 21.17 17.20
N ASN A 192 -12.93 20.89 16.87
CA ASN A 192 -14.07 21.45 17.58
C ASN A 192 -14.70 20.43 18.52
N PRO A 193 -14.49 20.55 19.84
CA PRO A 193 -15.03 19.60 20.81
C PRO A 193 -16.55 19.67 20.99
N SER A 194 -17.16 20.80 20.62
CA SER A 194 -18.59 21.03 20.83
C SER A 194 -19.45 20.47 19.70
N LEU A 195 -18.83 20.08 18.59
CA LEU A 195 -19.51 19.68 17.37
C LEU A 195 -18.91 18.36 16.91
N GLY A 196 -19.56 17.26 17.25
CA GLY A 196 -19.19 15.93 16.76
C GLY A 196 -19.19 15.90 15.24
N GLY A 197 -18.13 15.33 14.63
CA GLY A 197 -18.08 15.07 13.20
C GLY A 197 -18.10 13.57 12.95
N GLU A 198 -18.96 13.12 12.05
CA GLU A 198 -18.96 11.75 11.58
C GLU A 198 -18.15 11.66 10.27
N ILE A 199 -17.20 10.75 10.26
CA ILE A 199 -16.38 10.41 9.09
C ILE A 199 -16.94 9.15 8.48
N ILE A 200 -17.09 9.16 7.17
CA ILE A 200 -17.45 7.97 6.39
C ILE A 200 -16.15 7.38 5.83
N LEU A 201 -15.94 6.09 6.04
CA LEU A 201 -14.83 5.34 5.45
C LEU A 201 -15.35 4.21 4.58
N VAL A 202 -14.63 3.96 3.48
CA VAL A 202 -14.88 2.87 2.55
C VAL A 202 -13.56 2.19 2.21
N ASP A 203 -13.54 0.86 2.26
CA ASP A 203 -12.41 0.09 1.77
C ASP A 203 -12.45 0.02 0.24
N GLY A 204 -11.61 0.79 -0.41
CA GLY A 204 -11.50 0.80 -1.86
C GLY A 204 -11.09 -0.54 -2.46
N PHE A 205 -10.31 -1.37 -1.72
CA PHE A 205 -9.98 -2.72 -2.17
C PHE A 205 -11.21 -3.63 -2.16
N ALA A 206 -12.05 -3.54 -1.14
CA ALA A 206 -13.32 -4.28 -1.11
C ALA A 206 -14.23 -3.86 -2.27
N CYS A 207 -14.32 -2.55 -2.59
CA CYS A 207 -15.08 -2.07 -3.76
C CYS A 207 -14.49 -2.61 -5.08
N ALA A 208 -13.17 -2.64 -5.23
CA ALA A 208 -12.51 -3.16 -6.42
C ALA A 208 -12.78 -4.66 -6.62
N LEU A 209 -12.71 -5.44 -5.54
CA LEU A 209 -13.04 -6.88 -5.57
C LEU A 209 -14.51 -7.12 -5.93
N ARG A 210 -15.40 -6.32 -5.39
CA ARG A 210 -16.83 -6.41 -5.69
C ARG A 210 -17.09 -6.08 -7.15
N LEU A 211 -16.47 -5.02 -7.69
CA LEU A 211 -16.54 -4.69 -9.11
C LEU A 211 -16.03 -5.83 -9.97
N MET A 212 -14.88 -6.42 -9.62
CA MET A 212 -14.30 -7.54 -10.35
C MET A 212 -15.24 -8.76 -10.41
N GLN A 213 -15.98 -9.03 -9.32
CA GLN A 213 -16.96 -10.12 -9.27
C GLN A 213 -18.20 -9.84 -10.12
N GLU A 214 -18.67 -8.58 -10.13
CA GLU A 214 -19.91 -8.19 -10.81
C GLU A 214 -19.70 -7.82 -12.29
N ASP A 215 -18.57 -7.16 -12.63
CA ASP A 215 -18.23 -6.70 -13.98
C ASP A 215 -16.71 -6.86 -14.24
N PRO A 216 -16.21 -8.07 -14.55
CA PRO A 216 -14.77 -8.30 -14.78
C PRO A 216 -14.22 -7.46 -15.94
N GLU A 217 -15.01 -7.22 -17.00
CA GLU A 217 -14.61 -6.36 -18.13
C GLU A 217 -14.44 -4.90 -17.66
N GLY A 218 -15.36 -4.43 -16.83
CA GLY A 218 -15.30 -3.11 -16.23
C GLY A 218 -14.12 -2.96 -15.28
N PHE A 219 -13.82 -3.97 -14.47
CA PHE A 219 -12.62 -3.99 -13.63
C PHE A 219 -11.35 -3.85 -14.48
N THR A 220 -11.25 -4.64 -15.56
CA THR A 220 -10.14 -4.54 -16.50
C THR A 220 -10.05 -3.15 -17.14
N ALA A 221 -11.17 -2.51 -17.46
CA ALA A 221 -11.16 -1.16 -18.01
C ALA A 221 -10.61 -0.13 -17.01
N LEU A 222 -10.96 -0.22 -15.71
CA LEU A 222 -10.45 0.69 -14.68
C LEU A 222 -9.00 0.44 -14.28
N THR A 223 -8.46 -0.74 -14.53
CA THR A 223 -7.05 -1.09 -14.30
C THR A 223 -6.17 -0.79 -15.50
N ALA A 224 -6.70 -0.86 -16.73
CA ALA A 224 -5.94 -0.68 -17.97
C ALA A 224 -5.84 0.80 -18.40
N HIS A 225 -6.86 1.61 -18.12
CA HIS A 225 -6.93 2.98 -18.62
C HIS A 225 -6.74 4.01 -17.50
N SER A 226 -5.96 5.04 -17.82
CA SER A 226 -5.70 6.13 -16.87
C SER A 226 -6.88 7.10 -16.79
N ASN A 227 -7.21 7.51 -15.58
CA ASN A 227 -7.98 8.72 -15.30
C ASN A 227 -7.03 9.91 -15.13
N ARG A 228 -7.56 11.11 -15.24
CA ARG A 228 -6.84 12.36 -15.02
C ARG A 228 -7.44 13.07 -13.83
N PHE A 229 -6.58 13.63 -12.98
CA PHE A 229 -6.96 14.43 -11.83
C PHE A 229 -6.26 15.78 -11.91
N ALA A 230 -6.97 16.84 -11.54
CA ALA A 230 -6.44 18.19 -11.55
C ALA A 230 -6.94 19.00 -10.36
N ASP A 231 -6.07 19.85 -9.82
CA ASP A 231 -6.42 20.91 -8.89
C ASP A 231 -5.83 22.23 -9.40
N THR A 232 -6.71 23.14 -9.80
CA THR A 232 -6.38 24.48 -10.28
C THR A 232 -6.94 25.56 -9.35
N SER A 233 -7.40 25.18 -8.16
CA SER A 233 -8.06 26.10 -7.23
C SER A 233 -7.10 27.06 -6.53
N ARG A 234 -5.79 26.79 -6.56
CA ARG A 234 -4.76 27.60 -5.91
C ARG A 234 -4.16 28.59 -6.91
N GLN A 235 -4.10 29.88 -6.53
CA GLN A 235 -3.44 30.87 -7.36
C GLN A 235 -1.95 30.51 -7.57
N GLY A 236 -1.55 30.36 -8.84
CA GLY A 236 -0.16 30.09 -9.22
C GLY A 236 0.26 28.63 -9.21
N GLU A 237 -0.59 27.69 -8.78
CA GLU A 237 -0.32 26.25 -8.80
C GLU A 237 -1.37 25.52 -9.63
N ALA A 238 -0.92 24.67 -10.55
CA ALA A 238 -1.76 23.74 -11.29
C ALA A 238 -1.17 22.34 -11.10
N LEU A 239 -1.80 21.53 -10.25
CA LEU A 239 -1.38 20.17 -9.98
C LEU A 239 -2.18 19.20 -10.83
N HIS A 240 -1.49 18.29 -11.49
CA HIS A 240 -2.08 17.29 -12.36
C HIS A 240 -1.46 15.92 -12.12
N SER A 241 -2.30 14.88 -12.13
CA SER A 241 -1.82 13.51 -12.18
C SER A 241 -2.59 12.70 -13.22
N ARG A 242 -1.99 11.59 -13.67
CA ARG A 242 -2.56 10.66 -14.61
C ARG A 242 -2.27 9.24 -14.14
N ARG A 243 -3.30 8.54 -13.61
CA ARG A 243 -3.20 7.20 -13.04
C ARG A 243 -4.51 6.45 -13.20
N GLN A 244 -4.46 5.14 -13.11
CA GLN A 244 -5.64 4.30 -13.08
C GLN A 244 -6.47 4.58 -11.81
N ILE A 245 -7.77 4.30 -11.85
CA ILE A 245 -8.63 4.30 -10.65
C ILE A 245 -8.26 3.13 -9.75
N ILE A 246 -7.97 1.97 -10.35
CA ILE A 246 -7.50 0.75 -9.67
C ILE A 246 -6.11 0.45 -10.20
N GLU A 247 -5.08 0.63 -9.38
CA GLU A 247 -3.70 0.30 -9.75
C GLU A 247 -3.35 -1.10 -9.25
N LEU A 248 -2.75 -1.91 -10.12
CA LEU A 248 -2.28 -3.25 -9.82
C LEU A 248 -0.76 -3.31 -9.94
N LEU A 249 -0.14 -4.14 -9.11
CA LEU A 249 1.24 -4.59 -9.33
C LEU A 249 1.31 -5.50 -10.58
N PRO A 250 2.50 -5.73 -11.15
CA PRO A 250 2.65 -6.56 -12.35
C PRO A 250 2.07 -7.98 -12.23
N GLU A 251 2.08 -8.56 -11.03
CA GLU A 251 1.49 -9.86 -10.72
C GLU A 251 -0.02 -9.85 -10.54
N GLY A 252 -0.67 -8.66 -10.60
CA GLY A 252 -2.11 -8.51 -10.49
C GLY A 252 -2.60 -8.14 -9.08
N THR A 253 -1.72 -7.97 -8.10
CA THR A 253 -2.08 -7.58 -6.74
C THR A 253 -2.57 -6.13 -6.67
N LEU A 254 -3.66 -5.86 -5.94
CA LEU A 254 -4.16 -4.53 -5.69
C LEU A 254 -3.10 -3.67 -4.97
N GLN A 255 -2.79 -2.52 -5.53
CA GLN A 255 -1.77 -1.61 -5.00
C GLN A 255 -2.36 -0.29 -4.49
N THR A 256 -3.19 0.37 -5.32
CA THR A 256 -3.73 1.70 -5.00
C THR A 256 -5.13 1.86 -5.57
N ILE A 257 -6.00 2.51 -4.81
CA ILE A 257 -7.26 3.05 -5.30
C ILE A 257 -7.14 4.57 -5.35
N ARG A 258 -7.35 5.14 -6.53
CA ARG A 258 -7.34 6.59 -6.75
C ARG A 258 -8.67 7.03 -7.31
N PHE A 259 -9.60 7.32 -6.41
CA PHE A 259 -10.98 7.68 -6.75
C PHE A 259 -11.37 9.00 -6.10
N ASN A 260 -11.63 10.01 -6.92
CA ASN A 260 -12.17 11.29 -6.47
C ASN A 260 -12.85 12.01 -7.64
N PRO A 261 -14.18 11.90 -7.77
CA PRO A 261 -14.93 12.53 -8.88
C PRO A 261 -14.81 14.06 -8.92
N ARG A 262 -14.61 14.73 -7.77
CA ARG A 262 -14.49 16.18 -7.68
C ARG A 262 -13.25 16.73 -8.39
N PHE A 263 -12.15 16.01 -8.33
CA PHE A 263 -10.89 16.40 -8.97
C PHE A 263 -10.64 15.66 -10.28
N ALA A 264 -11.62 14.87 -10.76
CA ALA A 264 -11.51 14.22 -12.06
C ALA A 264 -11.52 15.28 -13.18
N ALA A 265 -10.52 15.19 -14.05
CA ALA A 265 -10.46 15.96 -15.28
C ALA A 265 -11.02 15.13 -16.46
N PRO A 266 -11.29 15.74 -17.63
CA PRO A 266 -11.81 15.02 -18.78
C PRO A 266 -10.99 13.79 -19.15
N VAL A 267 -11.65 12.65 -19.30
CA VAL A 267 -11.03 11.38 -19.68
C VAL A 267 -10.70 11.41 -21.16
N THR A 268 -9.41 11.36 -21.50
CA THR A 268 -8.91 11.39 -22.89
C THR A 268 -7.98 10.23 -23.23
N ASP A 269 -7.74 9.34 -22.26
CA ASP A 269 -6.77 8.24 -22.37
C ASP A 269 -7.45 6.88 -22.64
N VAL A 270 -8.76 6.87 -22.87
CA VAL A 270 -9.57 5.71 -23.20
C VAL A 270 -9.89 5.73 -24.69
N LEU A 271 -9.71 4.61 -25.36
CA LEU A 271 -10.09 4.49 -26.78
C LEU A 271 -11.59 4.70 -26.94
N PHE A 272 -12.00 5.29 -28.08
CA PHE A 272 -13.41 5.62 -28.38
C PHE A 272 -14.33 4.41 -28.15
N ASP A 273 -14.00 3.25 -28.70
CA ASP A 273 -14.80 2.02 -28.61
C ASP A 273 -14.82 1.39 -27.21
N ARG A 274 -13.99 1.88 -26.28
CA ARG A 274 -13.92 1.41 -24.88
C ARG A 274 -14.51 2.42 -23.89
N MET A 275 -14.90 3.59 -24.36
CA MET A 275 -15.35 4.70 -23.51
C MET A 275 -16.63 4.34 -22.73
N GLU A 276 -17.59 3.67 -23.37
CA GLU A 276 -18.84 3.26 -22.70
C GLU A 276 -18.58 2.21 -21.60
N THR A 277 -17.74 1.22 -21.89
CA THR A 277 -17.33 0.21 -20.90
C THR A 277 -16.62 0.87 -19.71
N TYR A 278 -15.72 1.81 -20.00
CA TYR A 278 -15.01 2.54 -18.95
C TYR A 278 -15.98 3.34 -18.06
N TYR A 279 -16.90 4.13 -18.63
CA TYR A 279 -17.84 4.92 -17.85
C TYR A 279 -18.89 4.07 -17.13
N ARG A 280 -19.31 2.93 -17.68
CA ARG A 280 -20.17 1.95 -17.01
C ARG A 280 -19.47 1.45 -15.74
N ALA A 281 -18.21 1.04 -15.84
CA ALA A 281 -17.43 0.57 -14.72
C ALA A 281 -17.14 1.68 -13.69
N TYR A 282 -16.80 2.89 -14.16
CA TYR A 282 -16.55 4.04 -13.29
C TYR A 282 -17.80 4.39 -12.47
N ARG A 283 -18.98 4.41 -13.13
CA ARG A 283 -20.26 4.61 -12.44
C ARG A 283 -20.53 3.50 -11.45
N ARG A 284 -20.34 2.22 -11.82
CA ARG A 284 -20.56 1.10 -10.90
C ARG A 284 -19.62 1.17 -9.69
N PHE A 285 -18.38 1.54 -9.89
CA PHE A 285 -17.45 1.75 -8.77
C PHE A 285 -17.91 2.88 -7.84
N ALA A 286 -18.39 4.00 -8.38
CA ALA A 286 -18.96 5.08 -7.60
C ALA A 286 -20.20 4.63 -6.80
N GLU A 287 -21.10 3.84 -7.41
CA GLU A 287 -22.27 3.28 -6.73
C GLU A 287 -21.87 2.35 -5.56
N LEU A 288 -20.81 1.55 -5.73
CA LEU A 288 -20.25 0.71 -4.66
C LEU A 288 -19.70 1.57 -3.53
N VAL A 289 -18.93 2.61 -3.84
CA VAL A 289 -18.37 3.54 -2.84
C VAL A 289 -19.49 4.24 -2.04
N ASP A 290 -20.60 4.59 -2.68
CA ASP A 290 -21.74 5.23 -2.04
C ASP A 290 -22.72 4.24 -1.39
N SER A 291 -22.52 2.93 -1.55
CA SER A 291 -23.39 1.91 -0.98
C SER A 291 -23.25 1.81 0.55
N PRO A 292 -24.37 1.80 1.30
CA PRO A 292 -24.34 1.59 2.75
C PRO A 292 -23.69 0.28 3.19
N GLU A 293 -23.67 -0.75 2.32
CA GLU A 293 -23.03 -2.04 2.60
C GLU A 293 -21.50 -1.96 2.62
N MET A 294 -20.92 -0.95 1.95
CA MET A 294 -19.48 -0.74 1.85
C MET A 294 -18.99 0.35 2.80
N GLN A 295 -19.88 1.11 3.43
CA GLN A 295 -19.54 2.25 4.27
C GLN A 295 -19.56 1.91 5.75
N ILE A 296 -18.59 2.45 6.49
CA ILE A 296 -18.68 2.59 7.95
C ILE A 296 -18.69 4.07 8.30
N THR A 297 -19.47 4.42 9.32
CA THR A 297 -19.53 5.79 9.85
C THR A 297 -18.93 5.80 11.25
N LEU A 298 -17.96 6.67 11.47
CA LEU A 298 -17.22 6.78 12.71
C LEU A 298 -17.33 8.19 13.28
N PRO A 299 -17.69 8.35 14.57
CA PRO A 299 -17.49 9.62 15.25
C PRO A 299 -15.97 9.84 15.46
N LEU A 300 -15.53 11.07 15.25
CA LEU A 300 -14.20 11.53 15.67
C LEU A 300 -14.38 12.62 16.71
N ALA A 301 -14.20 12.25 17.97
CA ALA A 301 -14.36 13.17 19.10
C ALA A 301 -13.12 14.07 19.30
N ALA A 302 -13.26 15.08 20.15
CA ALA A 302 -12.11 15.86 20.58
C ALA A 302 -11.10 14.98 21.35
N GLY A 303 -9.83 15.17 21.08
CA GLY A 303 -8.78 14.31 21.66
C GLY A 303 -8.62 12.96 20.94
N GLU A 304 -9.20 12.82 19.77
CA GLU A 304 -9.04 11.65 18.90
C GLU A 304 -8.42 12.04 17.56
N ALA A 305 -7.65 11.12 17.01
CA ALA A 305 -7.12 11.19 15.65
C ALA A 305 -7.38 9.89 14.91
N LEU A 306 -7.51 9.99 13.59
CA LEU A 306 -7.67 8.85 12.69
C LEU A 306 -6.52 8.87 11.68
N LEU A 307 -5.68 7.84 11.71
CA LEU A 307 -4.67 7.61 10.67
C LEU A 307 -5.22 6.61 9.66
N LEU A 308 -5.15 6.96 8.38
CA LEU A 308 -5.66 6.12 7.30
C LEU A 308 -4.66 6.01 6.14
N ASP A 309 -4.66 4.85 5.50
CA ASP A 309 -3.99 4.58 4.24
C ASP A 309 -4.81 5.19 3.10
N ASN A 310 -4.40 6.36 2.65
CA ASN A 310 -5.07 7.11 1.59
C ASN A 310 -4.94 6.45 0.19
N THR A 311 -4.08 5.44 0.06
CA THR A 311 -3.97 4.65 -1.17
C THR A 311 -4.96 3.49 -1.23
N ARG A 312 -5.72 3.26 -0.16
CA ARG A 312 -6.72 2.19 -0.04
C ARG A 312 -8.06 2.69 0.46
N VAL A 313 -8.06 3.44 1.58
CA VAL A 313 -9.29 3.86 2.26
C VAL A 313 -9.77 5.18 1.71
N LEU A 314 -11.00 5.18 1.20
CA LEU A 314 -11.70 6.38 0.77
C LEU A 314 -12.37 7.03 1.98
N GLN A 315 -12.21 8.34 2.11
CA GLN A 315 -12.71 9.10 3.24
C GLN A 315 -13.72 10.15 2.77
N GLY A 316 -14.88 10.12 3.37
CA GLY A 316 -15.94 11.12 3.23
C GLY A 316 -16.33 11.72 4.58
N ARG A 317 -17.35 12.55 4.54
CA ARG A 317 -17.90 13.21 5.72
C ARG A 317 -19.41 13.20 5.65
N LYS A 318 -20.08 12.85 6.73
CA LYS A 318 -21.52 13.00 6.84
C LYS A 318 -21.88 14.47 7.00
N SER A 319 -22.81 14.96 6.19
CA SER A 319 -23.26 16.36 6.31
C SER A 319 -23.91 16.60 7.67
N SER A 320 -23.55 17.69 8.32
CA SER A 320 -24.30 18.23 9.45
C SER A 320 -25.17 19.37 8.94
N GLU A 321 -26.33 19.59 9.55
CA GLU A 321 -27.26 20.67 9.19
C GLU A 321 -26.66 22.09 9.35
N SER A 322 -25.54 22.21 10.07
CA SER A 322 -24.82 23.48 10.19
C SER A 322 -23.49 23.45 9.42
N GLU A 323 -23.40 24.21 8.34
CA GLU A 323 -22.20 24.31 7.47
C GLU A 323 -20.90 24.72 8.18
N ASN A 324 -20.99 25.31 9.38
CA ASN A 324 -19.85 25.78 10.17
C ASN A 324 -19.42 24.85 11.29
N ALA A 325 -20.02 23.66 11.42
CA ALA A 325 -20.01 22.94 12.67
C ALA A 325 -18.78 22.05 12.93
N CYS A 326 -18.05 21.61 11.93
CA CYS A 326 -16.97 20.65 12.13
C CYS A 326 -15.71 21.05 11.35
N GLN A 327 -14.68 21.41 12.08
CA GLN A 327 -13.35 21.69 11.50
C GLN A 327 -12.42 20.51 11.80
N PHE A 328 -12.20 19.66 10.79
CA PHE A 328 -11.11 18.69 10.83
C PHE A 328 -9.84 19.36 10.34
N GLN A 329 -8.75 19.13 11.06
CA GLN A 329 -7.42 19.31 10.49
C GLN A 329 -6.91 18.00 9.92
N SER A 330 -6.11 18.08 8.87
CA SER A 330 -5.43 16.92 8.34
C SER A 330 -4.00 17.23 7.91
N CYS A 331 -3.17 16.21 7.97
CA CYS A 331 -1.84 16.22 7.40
C CYS A 331 -1.56 14.90 6.69
N PHE A 332 -0.53 14.91 5.84
CA PHE A 332 -0.07 13.74 5.13
C PHE A 332 1.25 13.23 5.70
N ALA A 333 1.42 11.90 5.68
CA ALA A 333 2.64 11.20 6.03
C ALA A 333 2.95 10.10 5.00
N GLN A 334 4.09 9.44 5.15
CA GLN A 334 4.55 8.41 4.23
C GLN A 334 4.38 7.00 4.82
N LYS A 335 3.76 6.11 4.05
CA LYS A 335 3.45 4.73 4.45
C LYS A 335 4.72 3.87 4.61
N ASP A 336 5.76 4.13 3.84
CA ASP A 336 7.04 3.43 3.94
C ASP A 336 7.66 3.56 5.34
N ARG A 337 7.51 4.71 5.99
CA ARG A 337 7.97 4.93 7.36
C ARG A 337 7.20 4.07 8.37
N LEU A 338 5.89 3.97 8.22
CA LEU A 338 5.05 3.11 9.04
C LEU A 338 5.44 1.64 8.86
N LEU A 339 5.60 1.18 7.62
CA LEU A 339 5.99 -0.19 7.32
C LEU A 339 7.40 -0.52 7.84
N SER A 340 8.33 0.43 7.77
CA SER A 340 9.67 0.28 8.33
C SER A 340 9.65 0.15 9.86
N ALA A 341 8.83 0.97 10.53
CA ALA A 341 8.68 0.88 11.99
C ALA A 341 8.04 -0.45 12.41
N LEU A 342 7.04 -0.93 11.65
CA LEU A 342 6.40 -2.21 11.89
C LEU A 342 7.39 -3.37 11.73
N ALA A 343 8.17 -3.38 10.64
CA ALA A 343 9.19 -4.41 10.39
C ALA A 343 10.28 -4.44 11.48
N ALA A 344 10.66 -3.27 12.01
CA ALA A 344 11.62 -3.20 13.11
C ALA A 344 11.06 -3.82 14.41
N LEU A 345 9.76 -3.61 14.69
CA LEU A 345 9.09 -4.24 15.82
C LEU A 345 8.92 -5.75 15.62
N GLU A 346 8.58 -6.21 14.41
CA GLU A 346 8.51 -7.65 14.08
C GLU A 346 9.84 -8.37 14.31
N ALA A 347 10.96 -7.70 14.02
CA ALA A 347 12.29 -8.27 14.22
C ALA A 347 12.72 -8.30 15.70
N SER A 348 12.06 -7.54 16.58
CA SER A 348 12.38 -7.44 18.02
C SER A 348 11.48 -8.32 18.91
N LEU A 349 10.33 -8.77 18.39
CA LEU A 349 9.39 -9.68 19.05
C LEU A 349 9.76 -11.14 18.78
#